data_5d68a835c2776351c50405a09c3fe218
#
_entry.id   5d68a835c2776351c50405a09c3fe218
#
_cell.length_a   1.000
_cell.length_b   1.000
_cell.length_c   1.000
_cell.angle_alpha   90.00
_cell.angle_beta   90.00
_cell.angle_gamma   90.00
#
_symmetry.space_group_name_H-M   'P 1'
#
loop_
_entity.id
_entity.type
_entity.pdbx_description
1 polymer ?
#
loop_
_entity_poly.entity_id
_entity_poly.type
_entity_poly.pdbx_seq_one_letter_code
_entity_poly.pdbx_strand_id
1 'polypeptide(L)'
;IQPWEASMVKEIEKVIMTSDLGINPTNDGKTIRLLFPELTEERRKDLAKDVKKKGESAKVAIRNIRRDGIDSVKKLKGSDVSEDEMKDMEDDLQKLTDKYVKEVDKAVEAKSKEVMTV
;
A
#
# COMPACT_ATOMS: atom_id res chain seq x y z
N ILE A 1 2.65 -4.32 -21.77
CA ILE A 1 3.81 -4.89 -21.03
C ILE A 1 4.76 -5.52 -22.04
N GLN A 2 6.00 -5.10 -22.00
CA GLN A 2 7.06 -5.67 -22.85
C GLN A 2 8.16 -6.24 -21.94
N PRO A 3 8.23 -7.58 -21.79
CA PRO A 3 9.27 -8.19 -20.97
C PRO A 3 10.64 -8.17 -21.66
N TRP A 4 11.72 -8.28 -20.87
CA TRP A 4 13.09 -8.38 -21.38
C TRP A 4 13.29 -9.57 -22.30
N GLU A 5 12.70 -10.72 -21.93
CA GLU A 5 12.81 -11.96 -22.68
C GLU A 5 11.43 -12.39 -23.17
N ALA A 6 11.33 -12.71 -24.44
CA ALA A 6 10.08 -13.17 -25.05
C ALA A 6 9.53 -14.46 -24.41
N SER A 7 10.41 -15.28 -23.81
CA SER A 7 10.02 -16.49 -23.08
C SER A 7 9.15 -16.21 -21.86
N MET A 8 9.27 -15.02 -21.27
CA MET A 8 8.50 -14.61 -20.10
C MET A 8 7.06 -14.19 -20.41
N VAL A 9 6.74 -13.93 -21.67
CA VAL A 9 5.40 -13.46 -22.10
C VAL A 9 4.30 -14.40 -21.62
N LYS A 10 4.46 -15.69 -21.84
CA LYS A 10 3.45 -16.69 -21.43
C LYS A 10 3.29 -16.78 -19.92
N GLU A 11 4.37 -16.69 -19.18
CA GLU A 11 4.34 -16.75 -17.71
C GLU A 11 3.64 -15.52 -17.12
N ILE A 12 3.97 -14.35 -17.62
CA ILE A 12 3.34 -13.09 -17.20
C ILE A 12 1.86 -13.10 -17.56
N GLU A 13 1.50 -13.51 -18.75
CA GLU A 13 0.10 -13.64 -19.18
C GLU A 13 -0.68 -14.57 -18.24
N LYS A 14 -0.13 -15.71 -17.89
CA LYS A 14 -0.75 -16.66 -16.95
C LYS A 14 -0.98 -16.05 -15.58
N VAL A 15 0.01 -15.33 -15.05
CA VAL A 15 -0.12 -14.65 -13.75
C VAL A 15 -1.22 -13.59 -13.80
N ILE A 16 -1.32 -12.83 -14.88
CA ILE A 16 -2.36 -11.83 -15.06
C ILE A 16 -3.74 -12.49 -15.13
N MET A 17 -3.89 -13.57 -15.87
CA MET A 17 -5.16 -14.30 -15.97
C MET A 17 -5.63 -14.90 -14.65
N THR A 18 -4.71 -15.33 -13.80
CA THR A 18 -5.01 -15.89 -12.47
C THR A 18 -5.13 -14.82 -11.38
N SER A 19 -4.82 -13.55 -11.70
CA SER A 19 -4.97 -12.43 -10.78
C SER A 19 -6.43 -12.00 -10.65
N ASP A 20 -6.70 -11.15 -9.67
CA ASP A 20 -8.03 -10.55 -9.43
C ASP A 20 -8.33 -9.31 -10.28
N LEU A 21 -7.48 -9.01 -11.28
CA LEU A 21 -7.68 -7.86 -12.17
C LEU A 21 -8.94 -8.01 -13.04
N GLY A 22 -9.37 -9.23 -13.34
CA GLY A 22 -10.54 -9.48 -14.15
C GLY A 22 -10.39 -9.05 -15.62
N ILE A 23 -9.16 -8.98 -16.11
CA ILE A 23 -8.82 -8.58 -17.48
C ILE A 23 -8.13 -9.75 -18.19
N ASN A 24 -8.59 -10.07 -19.39
CA ASN A 24 -7.97 -11.09 -20.22
C ASN A 24 -6.86 -10.46 -21.07
N PRO A 25 -5.60 -10.81 -20.84
CA PRO A 25 -4.49 -10.29 -21.63
C PRO A 25 -4.48 -10.92 -23.04
N THR A 26 -3.97 -10.16 -23.99
CA THR A 26 -3.62 -10.64 -25.34
C THR A 26 -2.14 -10.45 -25.56
N ASN A 27 -1.50 -11.29 -26.38
CA ASN A 27 -0.09 -11.15 -26.69
C ASN A 27 0.17 -11.34 -28.19
N ASP A 28 1.25 -10.74 -28.68
CA ASP A 28 1.76 -10.90 -30.02
C ASP A 28 3.10 -11.67 -30.09
N GLY A 29 3.46 -12.34 -28.98
CA GLY A 29 4.73 -13.05 -28.80
C GLY A 29 5.86 -12.21 -28.22
N LYS A 30 5.72 -10.88 -28.22
CA LYS A 30 6.72 -9.94 -27.65
C LYS A 30 6.15 -9.02 -26.61
N THR A 31 4.88 -8.64 -26.76
CA THR A 31 4.20 -7.66 -25.91
C THR A 31 2.89 -8.23 -25.43
N ILE A 32 2.54 -7.93 -24.20
CA ILE A 32 1.25 -8.28 -23.59
C ILE A 32 0.41 -7.00 -23.56
N ARG A 33 -0.80 -7.07 -24.10
CA ARG A 33 -1.74 -5.96 -24.12
C ARG A 33 -2.88 -6.24 -23.15
N LEU A 34 -3.20 -5.24 -22.35
CA LEU A 34 -4.33 -5.25 -21.43
C LEU A 34 -5.30 -4.17 -21.86
N LEU A 35 -6.51 -4.60 -22.23
CA LEU A 35 -7.58 -3.67 -22.54
C LEU A 35 -8.40 -3.44 -21.28
N PHE A 36 -8.35 -2.21 -20.74
CA PHE A 36 -9.13 -1.83 -19.57
C PHE A 36 -10.53 -1.39 -20.00
N PRO A 37 -11.59 -2.09 -19.59
CA PRO A 37 -12.95 -1.65 -19.86
C PRO A 37 -13.27 -0.37 -19.10
N GLU A 38 -14.29 0.37 -19.57
CA GLU A 38 -14.82 1.50 -18.81
C GLU A 38 -15.31 1.03 -17.45
N LEU A 39 -15.04 1.85 -16.42
CA LEU A 39 -15.44 1.53 -15.05
C LEU A 39 -16.94 1.73 -14.88
N THR A 40 -17.64 0.66 -14.52
CA THR A 40 -19.03 0.73 -14.07
C THR A 40 -19.11 1.36 -12.69
N GLU A 41 -20.28 1.85 -12.30
CA GLU A 41 -20.52 2.38 -10.94
C GLU A 41 -20.25 1.31 -9.87
N GLU A 42 -20.67 0.08 -10.12
CA GLU A 42 -20.40 -1.05 -9.23
C GLU A 42 -18.91 -1.31 -9.07
N ARG A 43 -18.15 -1.31 -10.17
CA ARG A 43 -16.69 -1.50 -10.14
C ARG A 43 -16.00 -0.35 -9.41
N ARG A 44 -16.47 0.88 -9.59
CA ARG A 44 -15.96 2.04 -8.86
C ARG A 44 -16.15 1.91 -7.36
N LYS A 45 -17.31 1.44 -6.92
CA LYS A 45 -17.58 1.16 -5.49
C LYS A 45 -16.67 0.09 -4.93
N ASP A 46 -16.44 -0.98 -5.68
CA ASP A 46 -15.52 -2.05 -5.27
C ASP A 46 -14.08 -1.54 -5.16
N LEU A 47 -13.63 -0.73 -6.12
CA LEU A 47 -12.30 -0.11 -6.07
C LEU A 47 -12.17 0.84 -4.88
N ALA A 48 -13.20 1.62 -4.55
CA ALA A 48 -13.19 2.49 -3.38
C ALA A 48 -13.08 1.69 -2.08
N LYS A 49 -13.74 0.54 -1.98
CA LYS A 49 -13.59 -0.38 -0.84
C LYS A 49 -12.19 -0.94 -0.75
N ASP A 50 -11.60 -1.34 -1.87
CA ASP A 50 -10.22 -1.84 -1.92
C ASP A 50 -9.22 -0.76 -1.50
N VAL A 51 -9.42 0.48 -1.91
CA VAL A 51 -8.58 1.62 -1.49
C VAL A 51 -8.63 1.80 0.02
N LYS A 52 -9.81 1.78 0.62
CA LYS A 52 -9.98 1.88 2.08
C LYS A 52 -9.30 0.72 2.80
N LYS A 53 -9.47 -0.48 2.31
CA LYS A 53 -8.85 -1.69 2.88
C LYS A 53 -7.32 -1.62 2.85
N LYS A 54 -6.75 -1.17 1.74
CA LYS A 54 -5.30 -0.94 1.61
C LYS A 54 -4.84 0.15 2.57
N GLY A 55 -5.60 1.21 2.74
CA GLY A 55 -5.32 2.27 3.70
C GLY A 55 -5.29 1.75 5.14
N GLU A 56 -6.24 0.93 5.54
CA GLU A 56 -6.25 0.32 6.88
C GLU A 56 -5.03 -0.59 7.09
N SER A 57 -4.66 -1.40 6.09
CA SER A 57 -3.46 -2.24 6.14
C SER A 57 -2.19 -1.41 6.28
N ALA A 58 -2.09 -0.29 5.58
CA ALA A 58 -0.95 0.62 5.68
C ALA A 58 -0.86 1.25 7.08
N LYS A 59 -1.99 1.67 7.66
CA LYS A 59 -2.02 2.21 9.03
C LYS A 59 -1.62 1.17 10.07
N VAL A 60 -2.05 -0.08 9.91
CA VAL A 60 -1.62 -1.18 10.79
C VAL A 60 -0.10 -1.38 10.70
N ALA A 61 0.46 -1.36 9.50
CA ALA A 61 1.91 -1.48 9.30
C ALA A 61 2.66 -0.32 9.98
N ILE A 62 2.18 0.91 9.87
CA ILE A 62 2.78 2.08 10.54
C ILE A 62 2.74 1.92 12.06
N ARG A 63 1.62 1.48 12.61
CA ARG A 63 1.48 1.24 14.07
C ARG A 63 2.40 0.12 14.56
N ASN A 64 2.60 -0.93 13.77
CA ASN A 64 3.52 -2.00 14.11
C ASN A 64 4.97 -1.50 14.14
N ILE A 65 5.36 -0.68 13.18
CA ILE A 65 6.69 -0.04 13.15
C ILE A 65 6.87 0.86 14.38
N ARG A 66 5.86 1.64 14.75
CA ARG A 66 5.88 2.44 15.99
C ARG A 66 6.12 1.55 17.22
N ARG A 67 5.39 0.46 17.33
CA ARG A 67 5.53 -0.48 18.44
C ARG A 67 6.95 -1.02 18.53
N ASP A 68 7.51 -1.46 17.41
CA ASP A 68 8.88 -1.95 17.35
C ASP A 68 9.89 -0.87 17.74
N GLY A 69 9.66 0.38 17.30
CA GLY A 69 10.47 1.52 17.70
C GLY A 69 10.42 1.80 19.19
N ILE A 70 9.24 1.79 19.78
CA ILE A 70 9.05 1.97 21.24
C ILE A 70 9.72 0.83 22.03
N ASP A 71 9.58 -0.40 21.57
CA ASP A 71 10.24 -1.55 22.22
C ASP A 71 11.78 -1.42 22.15
N SER A 72 12.29 -0.92 21.03
CA SER A 72 13.73 -0.63 20.90
C SER A 72 14.20 0.46 21.85
N VAL A 73 13.41 1.51 22.04
CA VAL A 73 13.70 2.58 23.02
C VAL A 73 13.70 2.03 24.43
N LYS A 74 12.72 1.20 24.79
CA LYS A 74 12.65 0.58 26.12
C LYS A 74 13.84 -0.30 26.45
N LYS A 75 14.46 -0.93 25.45
CA LYS A 75 15.69 -1.71 25.63
C LYS A 75 16.90 -0.86 26.01
N LEU A 76 16.84 0.45 25.82
CA LEU A 76 17.89 1.39 26.23
C LEU A 76 17.84 1.71 27.71
N LYS A 77 16.83 1.24 28.45
CA LYS A 77 16.70 1.44 29.90
C LYS A 77 17.89 0.80 30.61
N GLY A 78 18.56 1.61 31.45
CA GLY A 78 19.77 1.19 32.13
C GLY A 78 21.08 1.43 31.37
N SER A 79 21.01 1.97 30.14
CA SER A 79 22.15 2.48 29.38
C SER A 79 22.43 3.96 29.72
N ASP A 80 23.31 4.61 28.95
CA ASP A 80 23.65 6.04 29.11
C ASP A 80 22.49 7.01 28.77
N VAL A 81 21.34 6.49 28.36
CA VAL A 81 20.17 7.27 27.99
C VAL A 81 19.29 7.51 29.22
N SER A 82 18.96 8.77 29.52
CA SER A 82 18.09 9.14 30.63
C SER A 82 16.63 8.76 30.37
N GLU A 83 15.83 8.66 31.44
CA GLU A 83 14.37 8.42 31.32
C GLU A 83 13.67 9.55 30.55
N ASP A 84 14.10 10.80 30.73
CA ASP A 84 13.55 11.95 30.02
C ASP A 84 13.85 11.87 28.51
N GLU A 85 15.07 11.47 28.13
CA GLU A 85 15.44 11.25 26.74
C GLU A 85 14.63 10.10 26.11
N MET A 86 14.40 9.01 26.84
CA MET A 86 13.57 7.90 26.39
C MET A 86 12.13 8.34 26.15
N LYS A 87 11.59 9.14 27.06
CA LYS A 87 10.23 9.70 26.90
C LYS A 87 10.14 10.61 25.70
N ASP A 88 11.11 11.45 25.46
CA ASP A 88 11.18 12.32 24.28
C ASP A 88 11.22 11.50 22.98
N MET A 89 11.99 10.43 22.95
CA MET A 89 12.03 9.50 21.81
C MET A 89 10.67 8.85 21.55
N GLU A 90 9.99 8.40 22.59
CA GLU A 90 8.64 7.80 22.51
C GLU A 90 7.62 8.83 21.99
N ASP A 91 7.68 10.05 22.50
CA ASP A 91 6.82 11.15 22.03
C ASP A 91 7.07 11.50 20.57
N ASP A 92 8.34 11.53 20.15
CA ASP A 92 8.71 11.76 18.75
C ASP A 92 8.20 10.65 17.83
N LEU A 93 8.30 9.39 18.25
CA LEU A 93 7.76 8.24 17.52
C LEU A 93 6.23 8.34 17.38
N GLN A 94 5.55 8.78 18.44
CA GLN A 94 4.10 8.97 18.40
C GLN A 94 3.70 10.08 17.44
N LYS A 95 4.38 11.23 17.49
CA LYS A 95 4.13 12.34 16.56
C LYS A 95 4.37 11.96 15.11
N LEU A 96 5.44 11.24 14.85
CA LEU A 96 5.77 10.77 13.51
C LEU A 96 4.71 9.77 13.00
N THR A 97 4.28 8.86 13.86
CA THR A 97 3.19 7.92 13.57
C THR A 97 1.90 8.64 13.20
N ASP A 98 1.49 9.60 14.02
CA ASP A 98 0.27 10.39 13.80
C ASP A 98 0.33 11.15 12.47
N LYS A 99 1.49 11.71 12.15
CA LYS A 99 1.72 12.41 10.88
C LYS A 99 1.49 11.48 9.68
N TYR A 100 2.11 10.30 9.68
CA TYR A 100 2.00 9.37 8.55
C TYR A 100 0.63 8.69 8.47
N VAL A 101 -0.02 8.43 9.59
CA VAL A 101 -1.41 7.94 9.59
C VAL A 101 -2.34 8.96 8.94
N LYS A 102 -2.16 10.25 9.24
CA LYS A 102 -2.92 11.33 8.57
C LYS A 102 -2.63 11.40 7.07
N GLU A 103 -1.39 11.21 6.65
CA GLU A 103 -1.03 11.17 5.23
C GLU A 103 -1.69 10.00 4.51
N VAL A 104 -1.76 8.83 5.14
CA VAL A 104 -2.49 7.68 4.59
C VAL A 104 -3.97 8.01 4.44
N ASP A 105 -4.60 8.60 5.44
CA ASP A 105 -6.01 8.99 5.38
C ASP A 105 -6.28 9.99 4.26
N LYS A 106 -5.41 10.98 4.07
CA LYS A 106 -5.50 11.94 2.96
C LYS A 106 -5.38 11.26 1.60
N ALA A 107 -4.43 10.34 1.46
CA ALA A 107 -4.23 9.59 0.21
C ALA A 107 -5.45 8.71 -0.10
N VAL A 108 -6.01 8.04 0.89
CA VAL A 108 -7.22 7.22 0.76
C VAL A 108 -8.41 8.10 0.33
N GLU A 109 -8.61 9.23 0.97
CA GLU A 109 -9.69 10.15 0.63
C GLU A 109 -9.55 10.68 -0.81
N ALA A 110 -8.36 11.13 -1.18
CA ALA A 110 -8.08 11.63 -2.52
C ALA A 110 -8.30 10.54 -3.59
N LYS A 111 -7.81 9.34 -3.35
CA LYS A 111 -7.97 8.23 -4.30
C LYS A 111 -9.42 7.75 -4.38
N SER A 112 -10.13 7.72 -3.27
CA SER A 112 -11.54 7.36 -3.26
C SER A 112 -12.38 8.33 -4.09
N LYS A 113 -12.12 9.62 -3.98
CA LYS A 113 -12.76 10.64 -4.82
C LYS A 113 -12.42 10.48 -6.30
N GLU A 114 -11.14 10.27 -6.60
CA GLU A 114 -10.66 10.06 -7.97
C GLU A 114 -11.35 8.86 -8.63
N VAL A 115 -11.43 7.73 -7.91
CA VAL A 115 -12.07 6.51 -8.39
C VAL A 115 -13.56 6.70 -8.65
N MET A 116 -14.25 7.49 -7.82
CA MET A 116 -15.68 7.75 -7.96
C MET A 116 -16.00 8.85 -8.95
N THR A 117 -15.03 9.63 -9.39
CA THR A 117 -15.22 10.72 -10.36
C THR A 117 -15.31 10.17 -11.78
N VAL A 118 -16.33 10.59 -12.48
CA VAL A 118 -16.55 10.23 -13.89
C VAL A 118 -15.67 11.09 -14.81
#